data_fb46ef31a207a3fa207cae8eecd03baa
#
_entry.id   fb46ef31a207a3fa207cae8eecd03baa
#
_cell.length_a   1.000
_cell.length_b   1.000
_cell.length_c   1.000
_cell.angle_alpha   90.00
_cell.angle_beta   90.00
_cell.angle_gamma   90.00
#
_symmetry.space_group_name_H-M   'P 1'
#
loop_
_entity.id
_entity.type
_entity.pdbx_description
1 polymer ?
#
loop_
_entity_poly.entity_id
_entity_poly.type
_entity_poly.pdbx_seq_one_letter_code
_entity_poly.pdbx_strand_id
1 'polypeptide(L)'
;MYNINKSNGEFLVAIEEGTSDSVATSLTLIGKNYSNYGEVLNENLVRITENFTSYNPPASPLKGQLWYDDTDKILKLWNGDTWTAAGSGVQLDQESTAVHFVTFVQTEYGAPPLKVAGNKGIVFEPASGNMAIGKSSRPTSKLEINGNTAFNRVFAAPVGGINETIVHLHGDDTAGGKSARLVIDSYGFRPNERIGSVLHLRRSRGTSGSRSAVIGNDILGGIAAHGYDGASFSEIQGYINFQAAENWNQNAHGTKLEIWLTQAKTLLASRVVEITSSGDIKAEGDIVAYTSSDITLKTNVRKITNALSKVLTLDGIIYRWDAEKTVDKDLDRDHAGLNAQQVLQALPEAVVRRKNGTLAVNYEMLVPLLIESIKELEAKLSGIEGTRKLA
;
A
#
# COMPACT_ATOMS: atom_id res chain seq x y z
N MET A 1 -50.29 -65.98 -2.08
CA MET A 1 -50.06 -64.60 -1.64
C MET A 1 -48.60 -64.44 -1.30
N TYR A 2 -47.95 -63.36 -1.76
CA TYR A 2 -46.58 -62.92 -1.41
C TYR A 2 -46.65 -61.75 -0.43
N ASN A 3 -45.94 -61.82 0.69
CA ASN A 3 -45.75 -60.73 1.60
C ASN A 3 -44.41 -60.09 1.26
N ILE A 4 -44.45 -58.86 0.84
CA ILE A 4 -43.27 -58.10 0.44
C ILE A 4 -42.90 -57.13 1.57
N ASN A 5 -41.63 -57.11 1.98
CA ASN A 5 -41.12 -56.24 3.02
C ASN A 5 -40.12 -55.27 2.43
N LYS A 6 -39.97 -54.09 3.03
CA LYS A 6 -38.90 -53.15 2.77
C LYS A 6 -37.55 -53.74 3.22
N SER A 7 -36.44 -53.13 2.78
CA SER A 7 -35.10 -53.57 3.17
C SER A 7 -34.80 -53.49 4.68
N ASN A 8 -35.51 -52.66 5.42
CA ASN A 8 -35.44 -52.58 6.88
C ASN A 8 -36.30 -53.62 7.63
N GLY A 9 -36.96 -54.50 6.88
CA GLY A 9 -37.85 -55.58 7.43
C GLY A 9 -39.31 -55.18 7.69
N GLU A 10 -39.66 -53.90 7.51
CA GLU A 10 -41.04 -53.45 7.64
C GLU A 10 -41.91 -54.00 6.52
N PHE A 11 -43.16 -54.45 6.88
CA PHE A 11 -44.14 -54.89 5.89
C PHE A 11 -44.48 -53.77 4.91
N LEU A 12 -44.49 -54.06 3.63
CA LEU A 12 -44.81 -53.11 2.55
C LEU A 12 -46.19 -53.41 1.96
N VAL A 13 -46.36 -54.57 1.40
CA VAL A 13 -47.63 -54.98 0.76
C VAL A 13 -47.76 -56.50 0.67
N ALA A 14 -49.00 -57.00 0.67
CA ALA A 14 -49.33 -58.39 0.36
C ALA A 14 -49.95 -58.49 -1.02
N ILE A 15 -49.44 -59.39 -1.87
CA ILE A 15 -49.89 -59.55 -3.25
C ILE A 15 -50.53 -60.94 -3.42
N GLU A 16 -51.75 -60.94 -3.88
CA GLU A 16 -52.49 -62.19 -4.09
C GLU A 16 -51.91 -62.93 -5.30
N GLU A 17 -52.25 -64.25 -5.36
CA GLU A 17 -51.84 -65.12 -6.45
C GLU A 17 -52.50 -64.68 -7.76
N GLY A 18 -51.72 -64.60 -8.86
CA GLY A 18 -52.19 -64.22 -10.15
C GLY A 18 -52.40 -62.70 -10.36
N THR A 19 -52.07 -61.84 -9.31
CA THR A 19 -52.26 -60.42 -9.37
C THR A 19 -50.91 -59.64 -9.34
N SER A 20 -50.93 -58.32 -9.61
CA SER A 20 -49.80 -57.43 -9.44
C SER A 20 -50.23 -56.19 -8.66
N ASP A 21 -49.24 -55.53 -8.05
CA ASP A 21 -49.40 -54.22 -7.39
C ASP A 21 -48.45 -53.18 -7.99
N SER A 22 -48.97 -52.05 -8.42
CA SER A 22 -48.21 -50.89 -8.97
C SER A 22 -48.47 -49.64 -8.15
N VAL A 23 -48.99 -49.77 -6.93
CA VAL A 23 -49.34 -48.66 -6.04
C VAL A 23 -48.39 -48.54 -4.84
N ALA A 24 -47.96 -49.67 -4.31
CA ALA A 24 -47.12 -49.69 -3.10
C ALA A 24 -45.67 -49.15 -3.33
N THR A 25 -45.20 -49.22 -4.56
CA THR A 25 -43.86 -48.69 -4.97
C THR A 25 -43.92 -48.08 -6.36
N SER A 26 -42.83 -47.43 -6.76
CA SER A 26 -42.63 -46.95 -8.13
C SER A 26 -42.44 -48.08 -9.18
N LEU A 27 -42.37 -49.31 -8.74
CA LEU A 27 -42.30 -50.53 -9.58
C LEU A 27 -43.58 -51.31 -9.51
N THR A 28 -43.83 -52.14 -10.52
CA THR A 28 -44.93 -53.09 -10.47
C THR A 28 -44.47 -54.39 -9.83
N LEU A 29 -44.97 -54.65 -8.62
CA LEU A 29 -44.69 -55.87 -7.88
C LEU A 29 -45.63 -56.97 -8.34
N ILE A 30 -45.17 -58.20 -8.49
CA ILE A 30 -45.90 -59.33 -9.07
C ILE A 30 -46.15 -60.44 -8.01
N GLY A 31 -47.34 -60.96 -7.97
CA GLY A 31 -47.72 -62.10 -7.12
C GLY A 31 -47.34 -63.47 -7.71
N LYS A 32 -47.52 -64.54 -6.94
CA LYS A 32 -47.27 -65.89 -7.40
C LYS A 32 -48.15 -66.21 -8.61
N ASN A 33 -47.62 -66.93 -9.60
CA ASN A 33 -48.33 -67.38 -10.78
C ASN A 33 -48.95 -66.24 -11.66
N TYR A 34 -48.38 -65.03 -11.59
CA TYR A 34 -48.80 -63.91 -12.41
C TYR A 34 -48.45 -64.18 -13.90
N SER A 35 -49.40 -64.06 -14.82
CA SER A 35 -49.17 -64.19 -16.26
C SER A 35 -48.35 -63.01 -16.75
N ASN A 36 -47.44 -63.21 -17.68
CA ASN A 36 -46.56 -62.17 -18.25
C ASN A 36 -45.53 -61.61 -17.23
N TYR A 37 -45.20 -62.39 -16.18
CA TYR A 37 -44.23 -61.94 -15.15
C TYR A 37 -42.87 -61.49 -15.75
N GLY A 38 -42.44 -62.11 -16.86
CA GLY A 38 -41.14 -61.80 -17.49
C GLY A 38 -41.08 -60.42 -18.10
N GLU A 39 -42.19 -59.96 -18.71
CA GLU A 39 -42.30 -58.62 -19.27
C GLU A 39 -42.21 -57.56 -18.16
N VAL A 40 -43.06 -57.65 -17.16
CA VAL A 40 -43.10 -56.74 -16.03
C VAL A 40 -41.77 -56.70 -15.29
N LEU A 41 -41.11 -57.84 -15.11
CA LEU A 41 -39.79 -57.89 -14.46
C LEU A 41 -38.75 -57.15 -15.25
N ASN A 42 -38.73 -57.36 -16.60
CA ASN A 42 -37.76 -56.65 -17.46
C ASN A 42 -38.03 -55.16 -17.51
N GLU A 43 -39.27 -54.69 -17.58
CA GLU A 43 -39.61 -53.28 -17.48
C GLU A 43 -39.16 -52.64 -16.14
N ASN A 44 -39.33 -53.33 -15.03
CA ASN A 44 -38.86 -52.88 -13.75
C ASN A 44 -37.32 -52.77 -13.70
N LEU A 45 -36.60 -53.72 -14.32
CA LEU A 45 -35.13 -53.67 -14.41
C LEU A 45 -34.67 -52.48 -15.28
N VAL A 46 -35.35 -52.21 -16.38
CA VAL A 46 -35.05 -51.01 -17.19
C VAL A 46 -35.28 -49.75 -16.40
N ARG A 47 -36.41 -49.60 -15.70
CA ARG A 47 -36.71 -48.43 -14.86
C ARG A 47 -35.64 -48.22 -13.78
N ILE A 48 -35.15 -49.28 -13.13
CA ILE A 48 -34.07 -49.19 -12.16
C ILE A 48 -32.78 -48.77 -12.83
N THR A 49 -32.44 -49.33 -14.02
CA THR A 49 -31.23 -49.01 -14.76
C THR A 49 -31.20 -47.55 -15.21
N GLU A 50 -32.34 -47.00 -15.59
CA GLU A 50 -32.51 -45.59 -15.98
C GLU A 50 -32.70 -44.65 -14.78
N ASN A 51 -32.59 -45.12 -13.54
CA ASN A 51 -32.91 -44.37 -12.33
C ASN A 51 -34.29 -43.73 -12.39
N PHE A 52 -35.30 -44.44 -12.88
CA PHE A 52 -36.67 -43.95 -13.03
C PHE A 52 -36.76 -42.62 -13.83
N THR A 53 -35.95 -42.47 -14.87
CA THR A 53 -35.92 -41.26 -15.73
C THR A 53 -37.31 -40.90 -16.21
N SER A 54 -37.74 -39.66 -15.93
CA SER A 54 -39.07 -39.15 -16.33
C SER A 54 -39.17 -37.64 -16.11
N TYR A 55 -40.15 -37.00 -16.77
CA TYR A 55 -40.48 -35.58 -16.57
C TYR A 55 -41.20 -35.28 -15.25
N ASN A 56 -41.86 -36.30 -14.70
CA ASN A 56 -42.60 -36.20 -13.43
C ASN A 56 -41.99 -37.14 -12.40
N PRO A 57 -42.03 -36.79 -11.12
CA PRO A 57 -41.47 -37.65 -10.08
C PRO A 57 -42.20 -39.00 -10.03
N PRO A 58 -41.49 -40.11 -9.81
CA PRO A 58 -42.08 -41.42 -9.64
C PRO A 58 -43.10 -41.40 -8.51
N ALA A 59 -44.25 -42.07 -8.77
CA ALA A 59 -45.28 -42.27 -7.75
C ALA A 59 -44.81 -43.26 -6.69
N SER A 60 -45.27 -43.10 -5.43
CA SER A 60 -45.00 -44.02 -4.29
C SER A 60 -43.50 -44.34 -4.11
N PRO A 61 -42.60 -43.33 -4.06
CA PRO A 61 -41.16 -43.57 -3.94
C PRO A 61 -40.83 -44.15 -2.57
N LEU A 62 -39.86 -45.05 -2.51
CA LEU A 62 -39.29 -45.53 -1.26
C LEU A 62 -38.10 -44.66 -0.85
N LYS A 63 -37.92 -44.47 0.47
CA LYS A 63 -36.78 -43.71 1.01
C LYS A 63 -35.45 -44.27 0.49
N GLY A 64 -34.62 -43.42 -0.07
CA GLY A 64 -33.37 -43.80 -0.70
C GLY A 64 -33.48 -44.09 -2.20
N GLN A 65 -34.67 -43.97 -2.80
CA GLN A 65 -34.85 -44.12 -4.26
C GLN A 65 -34.21 -42.97 -5.03
N LEU A 66 -33.55 -43.30 -6.13
CA LEU A 66 -33.03 -42.35 -7.09
C LEU A 66 -34.04 -42.07 -8.19
N TRP A 67 -34.07 -40.87 -8.70
CA TRP A 67 -34.83 -40.42 -9.87
C TRP A 67 -34.02 -39.45 -10.68
N TYR A 68 -33.82 -39.73 -11.98
CA TYR A 68 -33.27 -38.78 -12.89
C TYR A 68 -34.41 -37.90 -13.45
N ASP A 69 -34.42 -36.64 -12.97
CA ASP A 69 -35.39 -35.65 -13.42
C ASP A 69 -35.00 -35.15 -14.81
N ASP A 70 -35.79 -35.54 -15.81
CA ASP A 70 -35.51 -35.18 -17.21
C ASP A 70 -35.87 -33.72 -17.54
N THR A 71 -36.59 -33.02 -16.64
CA THR A 71 -36.84 -31.58 -16.74
C THR A 71 -35.60 -30.78 -16.35
N ASP A 72 -35.08 -31.06 -15.12
CA ASP A 72 -33.94 -30.33 -14.55
C ASP A 72 -32.60 -30.93 -14.97
N LYS A 73 -32.59 -32.13 -15.60
CA LYS A 73 -31.36 -32.85 -16.02
C LYS A 73 -30.46 -33.21 -14.81
N ILE A 74 -31.03 -33.50 -13.68
CA ILE A 74 -30.31 -33.81 -12.45
C ILE A 74 -30.81 -35.13 -11.81
N LEU A 75 -29.90 -35.83 -11.14
CA LEU A 75 -30.24 -36.98 -10.33
C LEU A 75 -30.77 -36.50 -8.95
N LYS A 76 -31.95 -36.95 -8.59
CA LYS A 76 -32.60 -36.65 -7.30
C LYS A 76 -32.68 -37.88 -6.42
N LEU A 77 -32.67 -37.68 -5.11
CA LEU A 77 -32.82 -38.70 -4.06
C LEU A 77 -34.10 -38.42 -3.26
N TRP A 78 -34.94 -39.45 -3.04
CA TRP A 78 -36.09 -39.37 -2.12
C TRP A 78 -35.61 -39.52 -0.67
N ASN A 79 -35.73 -38.48 0.14
CA ASN A 79 -35.29 -38.52 1.55
C ASN A 79 -36.35 -39.10 2.50
N GLY A 80 -37.52 -39.44 2.00
CA GLY A 80 -38.69 -39.92 2.75
C GLY A 80 -39.83 -38.91 2.80
N ASP A 81 -39.60 -37.69 2.38
CA ASP A 81 -40.56 -36.57 2.41
C ASP A 81 -40.56 -35.78 1.08
N THR A 82 -39.37 -35.44 0.57
CA THR A 82 -39.20 -34.67 -0.64
C THR A 82 -38.05 -35.21 -1.50
N TRP A 83 -38.10 -34.89 -2.83
CA TRP A 83 -37.00 -35.14 -3.73
C TRP A 83 -35.92 -34.05 -3.62
N THR A 84 -34.69 -34.44 -3.30
CA THR A 84 -33.53 -33.57 -3.19
C THR A 84 -32.47 -33.95 -4.21
N ALA A 85 -31.69 -33.01 -4.69
CA ALA A 85 -30.58 -33.31 -5.60
C ALA A 85 -29.62 -34.34 -5.00
N ALA A 86 -29.31 -35.42 -5.69
CA ALA A 86 -28.43 -36.51 -5.26
C ALA A 86 -26.94 -36.17 -5.49
N GLY A 87 -26.53 -34.97 -5.22
CA GLY A 87 -25.15 -34.51 -5.29
C GLY A 87 -25.12 -33.03 -4.98
N SER A 88 -24.09 -32.58 -4.27
CA SER A 88 -23.80 -31.18 -4.14
C SER A 88 -23.20 -30.66 -5.45
N GLY A 89 -24.08 -30.44 -6.45
CA GLY A 89 -23.67 -29.69 -7.66
C GLY A 89 -23.22 -28.32 -7.22
N VAL A 90 -22.07 -27.86 -7.72
CA VAL A 90 -21.68 -26.46 -7.62
C VAL A 90 -22.65 -25.67 -8.50
N GLN A 91 -23.63 -25.02 -7.89
CA GLN A 91 -24.54 -24.13 -8.60
C GLN A 91 -23.82 -22.79 -8.84
N LEU A 92 -23.87 -22.28 -10.06
CA LEU A 92 -23.48 -20.92 -10.37
C LEU A 92 -24.57 -19.98 -9.85
N ASP A 93 -24.30 -19.34 -8.72
CA ASP A 93 -25.14 -18.29 -8.18
C ASP A 93 -24.53 -16.93 -8.52
N GLN A 94 -24.90 -16.37 -9.67
CA GLN A 94 -24.35 -15.11 -10.18
C GLN A 94 -25.07 -13.86 -9.64
N GLU A 95 -26.27 -14.02 -9.09
CA GLU A 95 -27.12 -12.90 -8.67
C GLU A 95 -27.34 -12.79 -7.16
N SER A 96 -26.80 -13.72 -6.39
CA SER A 96 -27.00 -13.73 -4.94
C SER A 96 -26.31 -12.54 -4.27
N THR A 97 -27.07 -11.84 -3.43
CA THR A 97 -26.55 -10.84 -2.48
C THR A 97 -26.10 -11.46 -1.16
N ALA A 98 -26.26 -12.76 -0.99
CA ALA A 98 -25.79 -13.50 0.18
C ALA A 98 -24.25 -13.61 0.18
N VAL A 99 -23.68 -13.75 1.36
CA VAL A 99 -22.25 -14.00 1.55
C VAL A 99 -21.96 -15.48 1.37
N HIS A 100 -21.08 -15.82 0.44
CA HIS A 100 -20.66 -17.18 0.17
C HIS A 100 -19.27 -17.45 0.76
N PHE A 101 -19.10 -18.63 1.34
CA PHE A 101 -17.81 -19.07 1.87
C PHE A 101 -17.09 -19.92 0.83
N VAL A 102 -15.80 -19.67 0.66
CA VAL A 102 -14.95 -20.50 -0.20
C VAL A 102 -14.71 -21.85 0.48
N THR A 103 -14.97 -22.94 -0.23
CA THR A 103 -14.70 -24.30 0.24
C THR A 103 -13.29 -24.73 -0.13
N PHE A 104 -12.62 -25.43 0.79
CA PHE A 104 -11.27 -25.94 0.58
C PHE A 104 -11.26 -27.48 0.66
N VAL A 105 -10.41 -28.10 -0.15
CA VAL A 105 -10.12 -29.52 -0.10
C VAL A 105 -8.88 -29.74 0.75
N GLN A 106 -8.95 -30.62 1.73
CA GLN A 106 -7.87 -30.84 2.69
C GLN A 106 -6.71 -31.70 2.14
N THR A 107 -6.97 -32.49 1.08
CA THR A 107 -5.98 -33.41 0.48
C THR A 107 -6.09 -33.39 -1.05
N GLU A 108 -4.98 -33.63 -1.73
CA GLU A 108 -4.92 -33.70 -3.21
C GLU A 108 -5.50 -35.02 -3.77
N TYR A 109 -5.61 -36.06 -2.94
CA TYR A 109 -6.05 -37.40 -3.36
C TYR A 109 -7.19 -37.92 -2.47
N GLY A 110 -8.18 -38.55 -3.12
CA GLY A 110 -9.37 -39.08 -2.48
C GLY A 110 -10.57 -38.15 -2.63
N ALA A 111 -11.70 -38.50 -2.03
CA ALA A 111 -12.92 -37.70 -1.92
C ALA A 111 -13.05 -37.12 -0.50
N PRO A 112 -12.22 -36.12 -0.13
CA PRO A 112 -12.31 -35.54 1.19
C PRO A 112 -13.62 -34.75 1.32
N PRO A 113 -14.19 -34.62 2.51
CA PRO A 113 -15.32 -33.74 2.74
C PRO A 113 -14.90 -32.29 2.43
N LEU A 114 -15.72 -31.58 1.66
CA LEU A 114 -15.56 -30.15 1.47
C LEU A 114 -15.66 -29.44 2.81
N LYS A 115 -14.62 -28.68 3.17
CA LYS A 115 -14.63 -27.87 4.39
C LYS A 115 -14.87 -26.42 4.04
N VAL A 116 -15.82 -25.81 4.72
CA VAL A 116 -16.11 -24.37 4.60
C VAL A 116 -15.13 -23.63 5.51
N ALA A 117 -14.52 -22.56 5.02
CA ALA A 117 -13.75 -21.65 5.86
C ALA A 117 -14.66 -21.10 6.98
N GLY A 118 -14.22 -21.21 8.22
CA GLY A 118 -14.96 -20.68 9.36
C GLY A 118 -15.04 -19.14 9.32
N ASN A 119 -15.59 -18.54 10.38
CA ASN A 119 -15.96 -17.12 10.50
C ASN A 119 -14.87 -16.07 10.17
N LYS A 120 -13.63 -16.47 9.86
CA LYS A 120 -12.53 -15.58 9.48
C LYS A 120 -11.81 -16.04 8.21
N GLY A 121 -12.51 -16.74 7.34
CA GLY A 121 -11.96 -17.26 6.09
C GLY A 121 -12.03 -16.28 4.94
N ILE A 122 -12.25 -16.83 3.75
CA ILE A 122 -12.46 -16.07 2.52
C ILE A 122 -13.97 -16.00 2.27
N VAL A 123 -14.47 -14.81 2.02
CA VAL A 123 -15.88 -14.52 1.73
C VAL A 123 -15.97 -13.88 0.35
N PHE A 124 -16.91 -14.33 -0.46
CA PHE A 124 -17.19 -13.81 -1.78
C PHE A 124 -18.68 -13.49 -1.92
N GLU A 125 -19.01 -12.36 -2.52
CA GLU A 125 -20.38 -11.97 -2.86
C GLU A 125 -20.54 -11.95 -4.38
N PRO A 126 -21.28 -12.90 -4.97
CA PRO A 126 -21.39 -13.04 -6.43
C PRO A 126 -21.98 -11.81 -7.14
N ALA A 127 -23.05 -11.23 -6.60
CA ALA A 127 -23.76 -10.11 -7.21
C ALA A 127 -22.89 -8.85 -7.38
N SER A 128 -21.99 -8.56 -6.44
CA SER A 128 -21.08 -7.42 -6.51
C SER A 128 -19.69 -7.78 -7.05
N GLY A 129 -19.34 -9.06 -7.03
CA GLY A 129 -17.98 -9.55 -7.29
C GLY A 129 -16.97 -9.11 -6.25
N ASN A 130 -17.42 -8.81 -5.03
CA ASN A 130 -16.57 -8.40 -3.91
C ASN A 130 -16.05 -9.60 -3.15
N MET A 131 -14.81 -9.54 -2.66
CA MET A 131 -14.17 -10.57 -1.86
C MET A 131 -13.57 -10.00 -0.58
N ALA A 132 -13.68 -10.74 0.53
CA ALA A 132 -12.97 -10.41 1.76
C ALA A 132 -12.17 -11.60 2.29
N ILE A 133 -11.02 -11.33 2.90
CA ILE A 133 -10.17 -12.29 3.60
C ILE A 133 -10.05 -11.86 5.05
N GLY A 134 -10.26 -12.78 5.98
CA GLY A 134 -10.20 -12.50 7.42
C GLY A 134 -11.41 -11.75 7.98
N LYS A 135 -12.52 -11.69 7.24
CA LYS A 135 -13.78 -11.02 7.63
C LYS A 135 -14.95 -11.97 7.40
N SER A 136 -15.94 -11.93 8.28
CA SER A 136 -17.16 -12.74 8.19
C SER A 136 -18.38 -11.98 7.69
N SER A 137 -18.30 -10.63 7.62
CA SER A 137 -19.37 -9.78 7.14
C SER A 137 -19.23 -9.52 5.63
N ARG A 138 -20.31 -9.03 5.03
CA ARG A 138 -20.37 -8.66 3.62
C ARG A 138 -19.24 -7.70 3.23
N PRO A 139 -18.48 -7.98 2.15
CA PRO A 139 -17.46 -7.06 1.66
C PRO A 139 -18.09 -5.81 1.03
N THR A 140 -17.51 -4.65 1.32
CA THR A 140 -17.98 -3.34 0.83
C THR A 140 -17.12 -2.81 -0.33
N SER A 141 -15.98 -3.43 -0.59
CA SER A 141 -15.07 -3.13 -1.70
C SER A 141 -14.66 -4.39 -2.44
N LYS A 142 -14.10 -4.25 -3.64
CA LYS A 142 -13.73 -5.38 -4.52
C LYS A 142 -12.84 -6.42 -3.82
N LEU A 143 -11.87 -5.95 -3.03
CA LEU A 143 -11.05 -6.81 -2.16
C LEU A 143 -10.87 -6.13 -0.81
N GLU A 144 -11.28 -6.81 0.26
CA GLU A 144 -11.01 -6.40 1.63
C GLU A 144 -10.16 -7.44 2.34
N ILE A 145 -9.12 -7.00 3.04
CA ILE A 145 -8.26 -7.89 3.83
C ILE A 145 -8.23 -7.35 5.26
N ASN A 146 -8.74 -8.14 6.19
CA ASN A 146 -8.70 -7.83 7.62
C ASN A 146 -7.60 -8.66 8.28
N GLY A 147 -6.42 -8.06 8.39
CA GLY A 147 -5.21 -8.68 8.92
C GLY A 147 -3.96 -8.19 8.21
N ASN A 148 -2.81 -8.73 8.61
CA ASN A 148 -1.55 -8.42 7.96
C ASN A 148 -1.46 -9.07 6.58
N THR A 149 -1.07 -8.30 5.57
CA THR A 149 -0.88 -8.79 4.21
C THR A 149 0.59 -8.70 3.83
N ALA A 150 1.16 -9.81 3.36
CA ALA A 150 2.48 -9.85 2.77
C ALA A 150 2.36 -10.16 1.27
N PHE A 151 2.83 -9.25 0.43
CA PHE A 151 3.06 -9.54 -0.99
C PHE A 151 4.47 -10.09 -1.12
N ASN A 152 4.56 -11.40 -1.37
CA ASN A 152 5.86 -12.04 -1.64
C ASN A 152 6.18 -11.93 -3.13
N ARG A 153 7.47 -11.94 -3.47
CA ARG A 153 7.94 -11.82 -4.85
C ARG A 153 7.44 -13.01 -5.68
N VAL A 154 6.48 -12.76 -6.55
CA VAL A 154 6.17 -13.60 -7.70
C VAL A 154 6.42 -12.72 -8.92
N PHE A 155 7.01 -13.26 -9.96
CA PHE A 155 7.36 -12.53 -11.18
C PHE A 155 6.21 -11.65 -11.65
N ALA A 156 6.31 -10.35 -11.42
CA ALA A 156 5.38 -9.38 -11.98
C ALA A 156 5.87 -9.00 -13.39
N ALA A 157 4.94 -8.82 -14.31
CA ALA A 157 5.27 -8.31 -15.63
C ALA A 157 5.89 -6.90 -15.52
N PRO A 158 6.88 -6.55 -16.36
CA PRO A 158 7.46 -5.22 -16.37
C PRO A 158 6.38 -4.17 -16.62
N VAL A 159 6.39 -3.08 -15.84
CA VAL A 159 5.50 -1.94 -16.04
C VAL A 159 6.37 -0.75 -16.43
N GLY A 160 6.18 -0.22 -17.64
CA GLY A 160 6.79 1.03 -18.09
C GLY A 160 8.32 1.07 -17.97
N GLY A 161 9.04 0.01 -18.39
CA GLY A 161 10.50 -0.05 -18.34
C GLY A 161 11.08 -0.43 -16.97
N ILE A 162 10.25 -0.64 -15.96
CA ILE A 162 10.65 -1.11 -14.63
C ILE A 162 10.68 -2.64 -14.64
N ASN A 163 11.84 -3.24 -14.46
CA ASN A 163 12.04 -4.69 -14.61
C ASN A 163 11.33 -5.54 -13.55
N GLU A 164 10.98 -5.00 -12.40
CA GLU A 164 10.31 -5.74 -11.33
C GLU A 164 9.30 -4.84 -10.61
N THR A 165 7.99 -5.09 -10.82
CA THR A 165 6.90 -4.45 -10.07
C THR A 165 6.21 -5.50 -9.23
N ILE A 166 6.15 -5.31 -7.91
CA ILE A 166 5.48 -6.24 -6.97
C ILE A 166 4.02 -5.82 -6.76
N VAL A 167 3.76 -4.51 -6.68
CA VAL A 167 2.42 -3.95 -6.51
C VAL A 167 2.25 -2.81 -7.51
N HIS A 168 1.22 -2.89 -8.34
CA HIS A 168 0.84 -1.85 -9.29
C HIS A 168 -0.57 -1.37 -8.97
N LEU A 169 -0.71 -0.08 -8.62
CA LEU A 169 -2.00 0.58 -8.45
C LEU A 169 -2.32 1.36 -9.73
N HIS A 170 -3.32 0.89 -10.46
CA HIS A 170 -3.74 1.46 -11.73
C HIS A 170 -5.08 2.20 -11.57
N GLY A 171 -5.16 3.42 -12.08
CA GLY A 171 -6.39 4.17 -12.23
C GLY A 171 -6.58 4.58 -13.69
N ASP A 172 -7.73 4.26 -14.28
CA ASP A 172 -8.11 4.67 -15.62
C ASP A 172 -9.18 5.76 -15.54
N ASP A 173 -8.94 6.88 -16.23
CA ASP A 173 -9.83 8.03 -16.27
C ASP A 173 -10.47 8.16 -17.66
N THR A 174 -11.48 7.36 -17.91
CA THR A 174 -12.28 7.47 -19.14
C THR A 174 -13.45 8.44 -19.02
N ALA A 175 -13.75 8.98 -17.83
CA ALA A 175 -14.97 9.77 -17.60
C ALA A 175 -14.85 10.85 -16.51
N GLY A 176 -13.69 11.45 -16.31
CA GLY A 176 -13.53 12.65 -15.47
C GLY A 176 -13.02 12.39 -14.05
N GLY A 177 -11.71 12.32 -13.85
CA GLY A 177 -11.06 12.59 -12.58
C GLY A 177 -10.79 11.41 -11.65
N LYS A 178 -10.65 10.18 -12.15
CA LYS A 178 -10.19 9.04 -11.34
C LYS A 178 -8.67 8.97 -11.35
N SER A 179 -8.05 9.16 -10.20
CA SER A 179 -6.61 8.97 -10.01
C SER A 179 -6.31 7.74 -9.16
N ALA A 180 -5.23 7.03 -9.46
CA ALA A 180 -4.69 6.01 -8.58
C ALA A 180 -4.13 6.68 -7.32
N ARG A 181 -4.50 6.20 -6.13
CA ARG A 181 -4.08 6.76 -4.85
C ARG A 181 -3.68 5.64 -3.89
N LEU A 182 -2.59 5.86 -3.15
CA LEU A 182 -2.25 5.09 -1.96
C LEU A 182 -2.56 5.95 -0.75
N VAL A 183 -3.49 5.50 0.10
CA VAL A 183 -3.83 6.16 1.37
C VAL A 183 -3.33 5.27 2.49
N ILE A 184 -2.59 5.85 3.43
CA ILE A 184 -2.06 5.17 4.62
C ILE A 184 -2.56 5.94 5.83
N ASP A 185 -3.56 5.40 6.53
CA ASP A 185 -4.16 6.02 7.70
C ASP A 185 -3.62 5.40 8.99
N SER A 186 -3.45 6.24 9.99
CA SER A 186 -3.08 5.84 11.35
C SER A 186 -4.01 6.49 12.36
N TYR A 187 -4.62 5.68 13.21
CA TYR A 187 -5.53 6.12 14.26
C TYR A 187 -4.94 5.76 15.63
N GLY A 188 -4.86 6.73 16.51
CA GLY A 188 -4.38 6.51 17.88
C GLY A 188 -4.01 7.82 18.56
N PHE A 189 -4.17 7.86 19.88
CA PHE A 189 -3.76 8.97 20.73
C PHE A 189 -2.78 8.47 21.78
N ARG A 190 -1.48 8.78 21.60
CA ARG A 190 -0.47 8.62 22.63
C ARG A 190 0.38 9.89 22.71
N PRO A 191 0.21 10.72 23.76
CA PRO A 191 1.04 11.89 23.94
C PRO A 191 2.51 11.42 24.09
N ASN A 192 3.43 12.10 23.41
CA ASN A 192 4.88 11.86 23.40
C ASN A 192 5.41 10.70 22.54
N GLU A 193 4.58 9.97 21.80
CA GLU A 193 5.07 9.04 20.79
C GLU A 193 4.94 9.66 19.39
N ARG A 194 5.99 9.56 18.57
CA ARG A 194 5.93 9.93 17.14
C ARG A 194 5.25 8.81 16.36
N ILE A 195 3.92 8.70 16.57
CA ILE A 195 3.08 7.72 15.90
C ILE A 195 2.42 8.40 14.71
N GLY A 196 2.51 7.79 13.55
CA GLY A 196 1.89 8.25 12.32
C GLY A 196 2.03 7.21 11.23
N SER A 197 1.34 7.42 10.13
CA SER A 197 1.49 6.61 8.93
C SER A 197 2.86 6.86 8.32
N VAL A 198 3.62 5.81 8.08
CA VAL A 198 5.00 5.89 7.55
C VAL A 198 5.18 4.91 6.40
N LEU A 199 5.74 5.38 5.31
CA LEU A 199 6.28 4.54 4.25
C LEU A 199 7.74 4.20 4.58
N HIS A 200 8.02 2.95 4.93
CA HIS A 200 9.37 2.48 5.21
C HIS A 200 10.04 1.97 3.93
N LEU A 201 11.08 2.66 3.50
CA LEU A 201 11.97 2.23 2.43
C LEU A 201 13.24 1.64 3.06
N ARG A 202 13.57 0.40 2.73
CA ARG A 202 14.69 -0.33 3.34
C ARG A 202 15.58 -0.96 2.28
N ARG A 203 16.88 -0.74 2.40
CA ARG A 203 17.88 -1.33 1.51
C ARG A 203 18.97 -2.07 2.28
N SER A 204 19.41 -3.18 1.73
CA SER A 204 20.69 -3.83 2.05
C SER A 204 21.37 -4.22 0.74
N ARG A 205 22.65 -4.39 0.75
CA ARG A 205 23.40 -5.11 -0.30
C ARG A 205 23.31 -6.62 -0.06
N GLY A 206 23.70 -7.42 -1.07
CA GLY A 206 23.63 -8.87 -1.00
C GLY A 206 22.22 -9.41 -1.26
N THR A 207 21.92 -10.58 -0.70
CA THR A 207 20.63 -11.26 -0.85
C THR A 207 19.83 -11.24 0.46
N SER A 208 18.55 -11.66 0.41
CA SER A 208 17.71 -11.76 1.63
C SER A 208 18.29 -12.71 2.69
N GLY A 209 19.01 -13.76 2.27
CA GLY A 209 19.65 -14.72 3.16
C GLY A 209 21.08 -14.34 3.57
N SER A 210 21.75 -13.48 2.79
CA SER A 210 23.13 -13.03 3.05
C SER A 210 23.22 -11.52 2.79
N ARG A 211 22.89 -10.74 3.79
CA ARG A 211 22.87 -9.27 3.72
C ARG A 211 24.24 -8.69 4.01
N SER A 212 24.59 -7.62 3.31
CA SER A 212 25.76 -6.80 3.60
C SER A 212 25.39 -5.34 3.75
N ALA A 213 26.27 -4.59 4.39
CA ALA A 213 26.08 -3.17 4.64
C ALA A 213 26.01 -2.37 3.35
N VAL A 214 25.26 -1.29 3.36
CA VAL A 214 25.27 -0.28 2.30
C VAL A 214 26.58 0.50 2.35
N ILE A 215 27.01 1.01 1.21
CA ILE A 215 28.21 1.85 1.10
C ILE A 215 27.82 3.26 0.66
N GLY A 216 28.75 4.19 0.74
CA GLY A 216 28.56 5.56 0.29
C GLY A 216 28.01 5.62 -1.14
N ASN A 217 27.05 6.52 -1.34
CA ASN A 217 26.27 6.71 -2.59
C ASN A 217 25.23 5.61 -2.93
N ASP A 218 25.03 4.60 -2.09
CA ASP A 218 23.89 3.71 -2.26
C ASP A 218 22.57 4.47 -2.02
N ILE A 219 21.62 4.35 -2.94
CA ILE A 219 20.26 4.88 -2.75
C ILE A 219 19.53 3.95 -1.77
N LEU A 220 19.05 4.49 -0.66
CA LEU A 220 18.32 3.75 0.38
C LEU A 220 16.84 3.57 0.02
N GLY A 221 16.31 4.52 -0.75
CA GLY A 221 14.95 4.54 -1.25
C GLY A 221 14.59 5.91 -1.79
N GLY A 222 13.50 6.00 -2.53
CA GLY A 222 13.08 7.27 -3.11
C GLY A 222 11.69 7.23 -3.73
N ILE A 223 11.24 8.38 -4.20
CA ILE A 223 10.00 8.60 -4.94
C ILE A 223 10.38 9.17 -6.29
N ALA A 224 9.98 8.46 -7.36
CA ALA A 224 10.30 8.83 -8.73
C ALA A 224 9.03 9.22 -9.51
N ALA A 225 9.18 10.17 -10.44
CA ALA A 225 8.15 10.59 -11.37
C ALA A 225 8.59 10.34 -12.82
N HIS A 226 7.67 9.80 -13.61
CA HIS A 226 7.83 9.54 -15.03
C HIS A 226 6.69 10.23 -15.80
N GLY A 227 6.94 10.63 -17.04
CA GLY A 227 5.93 11.16 -17.96
C GLY A 227 5.82 10.28 -19.20
N TYR A 228 4.64 10.25 -19.84
CA TYR A 228 4.46 9.66 -21.16
C TYR A 228 4.73 10.71 -22.23
N ASP A 229 5.65 10.45 -23.15
CA ASP A 229 6.12 11.40 -24.17
C ASP A 229 5.37 11.33 -25.50
N GLY A 230 4.36 10.47 -25.57
CA GLY A 230 3.61 10.19 -26.80
C GLY A 230 4.00 8.87 -27.47
N ALA A 231 5.11 8.27 -27.08
CA ALA A 231 5.59 6.97 -27.57
C ALA A 231 5.81 5.96 -26.42
N SER A 232 6.40 6.40 -25.30
CA SER A 232 6.67 5.53 -24.16
C SER A 232 6.70 6.33 -22.84
N PHE A 233 6.70 5.63 -21.70
CA PHE A 233 7.07 6.28 -20.46
C PHE A 233 8.57 6.61 -20.46
N SER A 234 8.89 7.85 -20.09
CA SER A 234 10.26 8.34 -20.00
C SER A 234 11.06 7.62 -18.92
N GLU A 235 12.37 7.78 -18.94
CA GLU A 235 13.21 7.58 -17.75
C GLU A 235 12.76 8.50 -16.61
N ILE A 236 13.38 8.38 -15.43
CA ILE A 236 13.04 9.21 -14.27
C ILE A 236 13.27 10.69 -14.60
N GLN A 237 12.21 11.50 -14.52
CA GLN A 237 12.25 12.95 -14.79
C GLN A 237 12.23 13.79 -13.52
N GLY A 238 11.76 13.25 -12.41
CA GLY A 238 11.81 13.84 -11.09
C GLY A 238 12.07 12.78 -10.03
N TYR A 239 12.97 13.04 -9.09
CA TYR A 239 13.34 12.07 -8.08
C TYR A 239 13.68 12.72 -6.75
N ILE A 240 13.11 12.22 -5.67
CA ILE A 240 13.49 12.53 -4.29
C ILE A 240 14.06 11.25 -3.71
N ASN A 241 15.34 11.24 -3.31
CA ASN A 241 15.97 10.05 -2.76
C ASN A 241 16.70 10.30 -1.44
N PHE A 242 16.77 9.25 -0.65
CA PHE A 242 17.64 9.13 0.50
C PHE A 242 18.84 8.30 0.09
N GLN A 243 20.05 8.79 0.36
CA GLN A 243 21.28 8.18 -0.07
C GLN A 243 22.26 8.05 1.11
N ALA A 244 23.02 6.96 1.15
CA ALA A 244 24.09 6.81 2.12
C ALA A 244 25.21 7.84 1.83
N ALA A 245 25.55 8.65 2.83
CA ALA A 245 26.62 9.64 2.72
C ALA A 245 28.01 9.03 2.93
N GLU A 246 28.05 7.82 3.50
CA GLU A 246 29.27 7.11 3.86
C GLU A 246 29.04 5.59 3.80
N ASN A 247 30.10 4.80 4.02
CA ASN A 247 29.98 3.36 4.22
C ASN A 247 29.39 3.09 5.60
N TRP A 248 28.23 2.40 5.63
CA TRP A 248 27.55 2.12 6.90
C TRP A 248 28.20 0.98 7.68
N ASN A 249 28.22 1.16 8.98
CA ASN A 249 28.63 0.17 9.97
C ASN A 249 27.77 0.36 11.25
N GLN A 250 28.06 -0.34 12.32
CA GLN A 250 27.29 -0.25 13.57
C GLN A 250 27.32 1.14 14.24
N ASN A 251 28.28 1.99 13.89
CA ASN A 251 28.52 3.29 14.53
C ASN A 251 28.34 4.50 13.61
N ALA A 252 28.14 4.27 12.30
CA ALA A 252 28.08 5.33 11.29
C ALA A 252 26.99 5.03 10.24
N HIS A 253 25.96 5.88 10.18
CA HIS A 253 24.81 5.77 9.29
C HIS A 253 24.48 7.13 8.62
N GLY A 254 25.52 7.88 8.23
CA GLY A 254 25.35 9.19 7.57
C GLY A 254 24.43 9.06 6.36
N THR A 255 23.43 9.94 6.29
CA THR A 255 22.42 9.93 5.24
C THR A 255 22.24 11.34 4.70
N LYS A 256 22.11 11.49 3.39
CA LYS A 256 21.75 12.72 2.70
C LYS A 256 20.45 12.55 1.92
N LEU A 257 19.76 13.66 1.67
CA LEU A 257 18.57 13.71 0.83
C LEU A 257 18.91 14.50 -0.43
N GLU A 258 18.52 13.99 -1.59
CA GLU A 258 18.72 14.64 -2.88
C GLU A 258 17.40 14.82 -3.64
N ILE A 259 17.29 15.92 -4.35
CA ILE A 259 16.21 16.19 -5.30
C ILE A 259 16.83 16.34 -6.69
N TRP A 260 16.29 15.57 -7.62
CA TRP A 260 16.72 15.53 -9.01
C TRP A 260 15.57 15.96 -9.91
N LEU A 261 15.81 16.82 -10.85
CA LEU A 261 14.82 17.28 -11.82
C LEU A 261 15.45 17.37 -13.22
N THR A 262 14.62 17.14 -14.23
CA THR A 262 15.01 17.34 -15.62
C THR A 262 14.78 18.79 -16.02
N GLN A 263 15.83 19.45 -16.49
CA GLN A 263 15.74 20.82 -17.00
C GLN A 263 14.90 20.85 -18.30
N ALA A 264 14.16 21.93 -18.49
CA ALA A 264 13.38 22.12 -19.71
C ALA A 264 14.25 21.98 -20.97
N LYS A 265 13.73 21.28 -21.97
CA LYS A 265 14.41 20.96 -23.24
C LYS A 265 15.58 19.97 -23.11
N THR A 266 15.67 19.22 -22.02
CA THR A 266 16.64 18.12 -21.85
C THR A 266 15.90 16.80 -21.55
N LEU A 267 16.61 15.69 -21.56
CA LEU A 267 16.02 14.35 -21.36
C LEU A 267 16.45 13.70 -20.04
N LEU A 268 17.51 14.19 -19.41
CA LEU A 268 18.11 13.55 -18.24
C LEU A 268 17.96 14.44 -17.01
N ALA A 269 17.54 13.83 -15.90
CA ALA A 269 17.49 14.50 -14.62
C ALA A 269 18.91 14.72 -14.07
N SER A 270 19.12 15.90 -13.46
CA SER A 270 20.29 16.23 -12.68
C SER A 270 19.91 16.60 -11.25
N ARG A 271 20.85 16.47 -10.32
CA ARG A 271 20.64 16.90 -8.95
C ARG A 271 20.50 18.43 -8.91
N VAL A 272 19.42 18.91 -8.31
CA VAL A 272 19.16 20.34 -8.15
C VAL A 272 19.24 20.81 -6.70
N VAL A 273 19.01 19.90 -5.73
CA VAL A 273 19.16 20.18 -4.30
C VAL A 273 19.79 18.99 -3.59
N GLU A 274 20.68 19.25 -2.65
CA GLU A 274 21.23 18.28 -1.70
C GLU A 274 21.05 18.81 -0.28
N ILE A 275 20.49 17.99 0.60
CA ILE A 275 20.57 18.22 2.05
C ILE A 275 21.59 17.22 2.59
N THR A 276 22.71 17.74 3.06
CA THR A 276 23.85 16.93 3.52
C THR A 276 23.56 16.28 4.88
N SER A 277 24.38 15.32 5.26
CA SER A 277 24.29 14.68 6.59
C SER A 277 24.55 15.65 7.75
N SER A 278 25.25 16.77 7.52
CA SER A 278 25.46 17.87 8.47
C SER A 278 24.28 18.85 8.53
N GLY A 279 23.28 18.71 7.65
CA GLY A 279 22.11 19.59 7.59
C GLY A 279 22.29 20.85 6.74
N ASP A 280 23.37 20.96 5.96
CA ASP A 280 23.52 22.06 5.00
C ASP A 280 22.65 21.80 3.75
N ILE A 281 22.03 22.85 3.23
CA ILE A 281 21.26 22.80 1.98
C ILE A 281 22.11 23.41 0.88
N LYS A 282 22.39 22.63 -0.17
CA LYS A 282 23.08 23.05 -1.38
C LYS A 282 22.08 23.03 -2.54
N ALA A 283 21.95 24.14 -3.24
CA ALA A 283 21.11 24.28 -4.43
C ALA A 283 21.98 24.67 -5.63
N GLU A 284 21.70 24.09 -6.80
CA GLU A 284 22.39 24.44 -8.07
C GLU A 284 21.85 25.75 -8.65
N GLY A 285 20.65 26.16 -8.27
CA GLY A 285 20.05 27.44 -8.65
C GLY A 285 20.00 28.44 -7.51
N ASP A 286 19.44 29.61 -7.79
CA ASP A 286 19.23 30.64 -6.78
C ASP A 286 18.22 30.22 -5.71
N ILE A 287 18.49 30.60 -4.46
CA ILE A 287 17.54 30.50 -3.37
C ILE A 287 16.87 31.84 -3.18
N VAL A 288 15.59 31.95 -3.55
CA VAL A 288 14.79 33.17 -3.37
C VAL A 288 13.98 33.03 -2.10
N ALA A 289 14.37 33.76 -1.05
CA ALA A 289 13.69 33.77 0.24
C ALA A 289 13.21 35.18 0.56
N TYR A 290 11.95 35.29 1.00
CA TYR A 290 11.36 36.52 1.48
C TYR A 290 11.23 36.48 3.00
N THR A 291 11.79 37.46 3.70
CA THR A 291 11.68 37.59 5.15
C THR A 291 10.62 38.64 5.51
N SER A 292 9.62 38.26 6.30
CA SER A 292 8.62 39.21 6.81
C SER A 292 9.28 40.32 7.62
N SER A 293 9.07 41.59 7.22
CA SER A 293 9.65 42.75 7.88
C SER A 293 8.64 43.88 8.16
N ASP A 294 7.34 43.57 8.12
CA ASP A 294 6.29 44.49 8.45
C ASP A 294 6.41 45.01 9.90
N ILE A 295 6.37 46.31 10.10
CA ILE A 295 6.51 46.93 11.40
C ILE A 295 5.35 46.55 12.35
N THR A 296 4.16 46.26 11.82
CA THR A 296 2.99 45.85 12.62
C THR A 296 3.16 44.50 13.29
N LEU A 297 4.08 43.67 12.80
CA LEU A 297 4.41 42.35 13.38
C LEU A 297 5.52 42.41 14.43
N LYS A 298 6.05 43.62 14.72
CA LYS A 298 7.21 43.83 15.59
C LYS A 298 6.81 44.51 16.89
N THR A 299 7.40 44.08 17.99
CA THR A 299 7.25 44.73 19.30
C THR A 299 8.62 45.15 19.85
N ASN A 300 8.67 46.06 20.81
CA ASN A 300 9.90 46.54 21.40
C ASN A 300 10.92 47.09 20.40
N VAL A 301 10.45 47.75 19.36
CA VAL A 301 11.30 48.29 18.29
C VAL A 301 12.17 49.39 18.87
N ARG A 302 13.50 49.25 18.66
CA ARG A 302 14.52 50.24 19.07
C ARG A 302 15.55 50.38 17.99
N LYS A 303 16.15 51.58 17.93
CA LYS A 303 17.24 51.86 16.97
C LYS A 303 18.55 51.20 17.45
N ILE A 304 19.34 50.69 16.52
CA ILE A 304 20.72 50.23 16.80
C ILE A 304 21.58 51.47 17.08
N THR A 305 22.18 51.51 18.27
CA THR A 305 23.07 52.63 18.68
C THR A 305 24.52 52.17 18.68
N ASN A 306 25.45 53.15 18.52
CA ASN A 306 26.89 52.94 18.46
C ASN A 306 27.25 51.93 17.34
N ALA A 307 26.53 52.02 16.23
CA ALA A 307 26.66 51.05 15.15
C ALA A 307 28.05 51.09 14.48
N LEU A 308 28.58 52.28 14.27
CA LEU A 308 29.93 52.45 13.70
C LEU A 308 31.01 51.82 14.58
N SER A 309 30.97 52.08 15.89
CA SER A 309 31.96 51.52 16.81
C SER A 309 31.88 49.97 16.88
N LYS A 310 30.66 49.42 16.76
CA LYS A 310 30.44 47.97 16.70
C LYS A 310 31.00 47.35 15.44
N VAL A 311 30.78 47.96 14.27
CA VAL A 311 31.32 47.48 12.99
C VAL A 311 32.84 47.53 13.00
N LEU A 312 33.45 48.54 13.59
CA LEU A 312 34.91 48.68 13.68
C LEU A 312 35.60 47.60 14.53
N THR A 313 34.82 46.80 15.33
CA THR A 313 35.35 45.64 16.07
C THR A 313 35.28 44.34 15.31
N LEU A 314 34.74 44.36 14.08
CA LEU A 314 34.57 43.15 13.27
C LEU A 314 35.68 43.11 12.21
N ASP A 315 36.31 41.94 12.10
CA ASP A 315 37.30 41.67 11.07
C ASP A 315 36.72 40.80 9.98
N GLY A 316 36.83 41.23 8.73
CA GLY A 316 36.65 40.35 7.59
C GLY A 316 37.83 39.42 7.43
N ILE A 317 37.60 38.12 7.40
CA ILE A 317 38.66 37.10 7.37
C ILE A 317 38.53 36.22 6.13
N ILE A 318 39.66 35.73 5.65
CA ILE A 318 39.75 34.62 4.71
C ILE A 318 40.18 33.39 5.51
N TYR A 319 39.51 32.25 5.28
CA TYR A 319 39.75 31.04 6.05
C TYR A 319 39.50 29.77 5.21
N ARG A 320 40.00 28.64 5.68
CA ARG A 320 39.62 27.29 5.23
C ARG A 320 38.99 26.52 6.38
N TRP A 321 38.12 25.60 6.00
CA TRP A 321 37.51 24.69 6.99
C TRP A 321 38.54 23.69 7.51
N ASP A 322 38.51 23.41 8.79
CA ASP A 322 39.32 22.39 9.46
C ASP A 322 38.70 21.01 9.18
N ALA A 323 39.43 20.17 8.45
CA ALA A 323 38.98 18.84 8.03
C ALA A 323 38.67 17.90 9.21
N GLU A 324 39.34 18.07 10.35
CA GLU A 324 39.12 17.24 11.52
C GLU A 324 37.89 17.65 12.33
N LYS A 325 37.44 18.88 12.18
CA LYS A 325 36.34 19.47 12.96
C LYS A 325 35.06 19.71 12.16
N THR A 326 35.11 19.51 10.86
CA THR A 326 33.97 19.81 9.99
C THR A 326 33.66 18.63 9.07
N VAL A 327 32.36 18.45 8.78
CA VAL A 327 31.86 17.42 7.86
C VAL A 327 31.08 18.14 6.75
N ASP A 328 31.13 17.59 5.54
CA ASP A 328 30.41 18.09 4.36
C ASP A 328 30.76 19.55 3.95
N LYS A 329 31.91 20.07 4.37
CA LYS A 329 32.40 21.39 3.96
C LYS A 329 33.36 21.28 2.79
N ASP A 330 33.39 22.33 1.97
CA ASP A 330 34.38 22.47 0.91
C ASP A 330 35.73 22.85 1.51
N LEU A 331 36.65 21.89 1.52
CA LEU A 331 37.98 22.02 2.12
C LEU A 331 39.03 22.60 1.15
N ASP A 332 38.73 22.59 -0.16
CA ASP A 332 39.74 22.83 -1.22
C ASP A 332 39.88 24.29 -1.61
N ARG A 333 38.99 25.14 -1.11
CA ARG A 333 39.02 26.57 -1.42
C ARG A 333 39.06 27.47 -0.20
N ASP A 334 39.52 28.70 -0.40
CA ASP A 334 39.39 29.77 0.57
C ASP A 334 37.96 30.30 0.64
N HIS A 335 37.51 30.60 1.84
CA HIS A 335 36.21 31.19 2.14
C HIS A 335 36.43 32.59 2.75
N ALA A 336 35.48 33.49 2.55
CA ALA A 336 35.43 34.79 3.20
C ALA A 336 34.28 34.83 4.22
N GLY A 337 34.50 35.48 5.34
CA GLY A 337 33.46 35.61 6.35
C GLY A 337 33.87 36.42 7.56
N LEU A 338 33.11 36.34 8.63
CA LEU A 338 33.33 37.02 9.89
C LEU A 338 33.58 36.00 11.03
N ASN A 339 34.31 36.44 12.04
CA ASN A 339 34.44 35.68 13.28
C ASN A 339 33.15 35.77 14.11
N ALA A 340 32.48 34.64 14.31
CA ALA A 340 31.21 34.58 15.03
C ALA A 340 31.32 35.05 16.51
N GLN A 341 32.48 34.92 17.13
CA GLN A 341 32.73 35.38 18.51
C GLN A 341 32.75 36.91 18.56
N GLN A 342 33.37 37.57 17.57
CA GLN A 342 33.35 39.03 17.47
C GLN A 342 31.90 39.53 17.19
N VAL A 343 31.19 38.88 16.29
CA VAL A 343 29.78 39.24 15.99
C VAL A 343 28.92 39.09 17.23
N LEU A 344 29.13 38.02 18.05
CA LEU A 344 28.40 37.82 19.28
C LEU A 344 28.59 38.96 20.30
N GLN A 345 29.75 39.61 20.31
CA GLN A 345 30.04 40.76 21.18
C GLN A 345 29.42 42.03 20.63
N ALA A 346 29.48 42.24 19.34
CA ALA A 346 28.98 43.47 18.66
C ALA A 346 27.47 43.50 18.48
N LEU A 347 26.86 42.38 18.02
CA LEU A 347 25.44 42.22 17.73
C LEU A 347 25.02 40.78 18.03
N PRO A 348 24.72 40.44 19.30
CA PRO A 348 24.35 39.10 19.72
C PRO A 348 23.16 38.50 18.93
N GLU A 349 22.24 39.38 18.51
CA GLU A 349 21.04 39.02 17.75
C GLU A 349 21.38 38.36 16.40
N ALA A 350 22.53 38.64 15.81
CA ALA A 350 22.99 38.04 14.56
C ALA A 350 23.70 36.70 14.72
N VAL A 351 23.76 36.13 15.94
CA VAL A 351 24.46 34.86 16.19
C VAL A 351 23.53 33.79 16.72
N VAL A 352 23.57 32.64 16.10
CA VAL A 352 22.82 31.44 16.54
C VAL A 352 23.79 30.40 17.09
N ARG A 353 23.52 29.89 18.29
CA ARG A 353 24.23 28.74 18.84
C ARG A 353 23.58 27.44 18.36
N ARG A 354 24.32 26.66 17.60
CA ARG A 354 23.86 25.34 17.10
C ARG A 354 23.82 24.29 18.23
N LYS A 355 23.12 23.19 18.00
CA LYS A 355 23.00 22.08 18.99
C LYS A 355 24.33 21.48 19.43
N ASN A 356 25.32 21.46 18.56
CA ASN A 356 26.69 21.00 18.84
C ASN A 356 27.56 22.04 19.56
N GLY A 357 27.00 23.20 19.97
CA GLY A 357 27.68 24.27 20.67
C GLY A 357 28.42 25.27 19.80
N THR A 358 28.59 25.04 18.50
CA THR A 358 29.22 25.97 17.57
C THR A 358 28.35 27.19 17.31
N LEU A 359 28.98 28.31 16.96
CA LEU A 359 28.32 29.55 16.62
C LEU A 359 28.16 29.68 15.11
N ALA A 360 27.01 30.23 14.65
CA ALA A 360 26.75 30.58 13.27
C ALA A 360 26.28 32.02 13.18
N VAL A 361 26.72 32.74 12.16
CA VAL A 361 26.36 34.14 11.88
C VAL A 361 25.21 34.16 10.87
N ASN A 362 24.11 34.89 11.22
CA ASN A 362 23.10 35.29 10.26
C ASN A 362 23.56 36.61 9.60
N TYR A 363 24.11 36.51 8.41
CA TYR A 363 24.65 37.68 7.68
C TYR A 363 23.59 38.70 7.30
N GLU A 364 22.33 38.31 7.08
CA GLU A 364 21.25 39.27 6.78
C GLU A 364 20.97 40.22 7.95
N MET A 365 21.15 39.77 9.19
CA MET A 365 20.99 40.60 10.37
C MET A 365 22.07 41.64 10.56
N LEU A 366 23.19 41.57 9.81
CA LEU A 366 24.24 42.60 9.81
C LEU A 366 23.89 43.79 8.93
N VAL A 367 22.94 43.65 7.98
CA VAL A 367 22.54 44.75 7.09
C VAL A 367 22.00 45.96 7.87
N PRO A 368 21.08 45.82 8.85
CA PRO A 368 20.64 46.97 9.67
C PRO A 368 21.76 47.63 10.46
N LEU A 369 22.74 46.84 10.96
CA LEU A 369 23.92 47.37 11.64
C LEU A 369 24.78 48.22 10.70
N LEU A 370 25.01 47.73 9.47
CA LEU A 370 25.75 48.45 8.45
C LEU A 370 25.04 49.77 8.05
N ILE A 371 23.71 49.73 7.87
CA ILE A 371 22.92 50.94 7.56
C ILE A 371 23.09 52.00 8.62
N GLU A 372 22.96 51.66 9.90
CA GLU A 372 23.09 52.63 10.99
C GLU A 372 24.57 53.08 11.17
N SER A 373 25.56 52.20 10.91
CA SER A 373 26.98 52.59 10.95
C SER A 373 27.33 53.57 9.85
N ILE A 374 26.79 53.44 8.63
CA ILE A 374 26.97 54.40 7.53
C ILE A 374 26.38 55.74 7.91
N LYS A 375 25.18 55.79 8.53
CA LYS A 375 24.56 57.05 8.99
C LYS A 375 25.40 57.74 10.08
N GLU A 376 25.94 56.97 11.03
CA GLU A 376 26.84 57.53 12.07
C GLU A 376 28.15 58.02 11.47
N LEU A 377 28.72 57.38 10.44
CA LEU A 377 29.92 57.81 9.73
C LEU A 377 29.66 59.09 8.97
N GLU A 378 28.55 59.19 8.22
CA GLU A 378 28.15 60.38 7.48
C GLU A 378 28.01 61.60 8.39
N ALA A 379 27.31 61.43 9.53
CA ALA A 379 27.15 62.50 10.53
C ALA A 379 28.50 62.98 11.07
N LYS A 380 29.49 62.10 11.29
CA LYS A 380 30.84 62.49 11.70
C LYS A 380 31.58 63.26 10.61
N LEU A 381 31.48 62.81 9.36
CA LEU A 381 32.11 63.49 8.22
C LEU A 381 31.54 64.90 8.01
N SER A 382 30.22 65.07 8.02
CA SER A 382 29.54 66.34 7.89
C SER A 382 29.93 67.31 9.02
N GLY A 383 30.12 66.81 10.27
CA GLY A 383 30.64 67.60 11.38
C GLY A 383 32.05 68.11 11.19
N ILE A 384 32.94 67.31 10.57
CA ILE A 384 34.33 67.71 10.27
C ILE A 384 34.34 68.76 9.15
N GLU A 385 33.55 68.59 8.11
CA GLU A 385 33.44 69.55 7.00
C GLU A 385 32.88 70.93 7.45
N GLY A 386 31.89 70.90 8.34
CA GLY A 386 31.34 72.11 8.94
C GLY A 386 32.37 72.89 9.76
N THR A 387 33.23 72.17 10.50
CA THR A 387 34.31 72.76 11.28
C THR A 387 35.41 73.34 10.37
N ARG A 388 35.68 72.73 9.23
CA ARG A 388 36.67 73.17 8.26
C ARG A 388 36.23 74.42 7.48
N LYS A 389 34.95 74.69 7.34
CA LYS A 389 34.41 75.93 6.71
C LYS A 389 34.37 77.13 7.63
N LEU A 390 34.50 76.87 8.96
CA LEU A 390 34.50 77.92 9.99
C LEU A 390 35.92 78.31 10.49
N ALA A 391 36.97 77.60 10.09
CA ALA A 391 38.38 77.90 10.28
C ALA A 391 38.98 78.50 9.02
#